data_5da1c4ac06f16d1f7ca43f449cf2472b
#
_entry.id   5da1c4ac06f16d1f7ca43f449cf2472b
#
_cell.length_a   1.000
_cell.length_b   1.000
_cell.length_c   1.000
_cell.angle_alpha   90.00
_cell.angle_beta   90.00
_cell.angle_gamma   90.00
#
_symmetry.space_group_name_H-M   'P 1'
#
loop_
_entity.id
_entity.type
_entity.pdbx_description
1 polymer ?
#
loop_
_entity_poly.entity_id
_entity_poly.type
_entity_poly.pdbx_seq_one_letter_code
_entity_poly.pdbx_strand_id
1 'polypeptide(L)' 'MKTEKIFTSLRSFADYNGKTKFCASCGNVATQEALFNVGGGVTLIERYCDTCAKTIK' A
#
# COMPACT_ATOMS: atom_id res chain seq x y z
N MET A 1 -21.70 5.34 8.38
CA MET A 1 -20.51 5.11 9.19
C MET A 1 -19.25 5.42 8.41
N LYS A 2 -18.33 6.10 9.04
CA LYS A 2 -17.09 6.47 8.38
C LYS A 2 -15.99 5.49 8.72
N THR A 3 -15.21 5.15 7.72
CA THR A 3 -14.03 4.34 7.91
C THR A 3 -12.82 5.25 7.75
N GLU A 4 -12.05 5.35 8.80
CA GLU A 4 -10.82 6.11 8.73
C GLU A 4 -9.69 5.22 8.32
N LYS A 5 -8.87 5.72 7.44
CA LYS A 5 -7.71 5.00 6.97
C LYS A 5 -6.51 5.84 7.32
N ILE A 6 -5.77 5.41 8.34
CA ILE A 6 -4.66 6.17 8.87
C ILE A 6 -3.37 5.50 8.42
N PHE A 7 -2.56 6.24 7.70
CA PHE A 7 -1.28 5.73 7.23
C PHE A 7 -0.39 5.39 8.40
N THR A 8 0.14 4.18 8.41
CA THR A 8 0.98 3.71 9.49
C THR A 8 2.43 3.60 9.08
N SER A 9 2.70 2.90 7.99
CA SER A 9 4.07 2.73 7.55
C SER A 9 4.11 2.36 6.09
N LEU A 10 5.29 2.49 5.51
CA LEU A 10 5.54 2.18 4.12
C LEU A 10 6.77 1.31 4.07
N ARG A 11 6.73 0.25 3.28
CA ARG A 11 7.89 -0.62 3.17
C ARG A 11 8.00 -1.18 1.77
N SER A 12 9.21 -1.51 1.38
CA SER A 12 9.46 -2.17 0.12
C SER A 12 9.05 -3.62 0.20
N PHE A 13 8.65 -4.19 -0.92
CA PHE A 13 8.42 -5.62 -0.95
C PHE A 13 9.04 -6.18 -2.22
N ALA A 14 9.42 -7.45 -2.14
CA ALA A 14 9.92 -8.17 -3.28
C ALA A 14 8.77 -8.91 -3.95
N ASP A 15 8.96 -9.20 -5.22
CA ASP A 15 7.98 -9.95 -5.98
C ASP A 15 8.18 -11.43 -5.69
N TYR A 16 7.66 -11.88 -4.56
CA TYR A 16 7.77 -13.28 -4.18
C TYR A 16 6.90 -14.13 -5.08
N ASN A 17 7.32 -15.34 -5.30
CA ASN A 17 6.53 -16.32 -6.05
C ASN A 17 6.29 -15.91 -7.48
N GLY A 18 7.06 -14.97 -7.99
CA GLY A 18 6.94 -14.55 -9.37
C GLY A 18 5.64 -13.86 -9.72
N LYS A 19 4.96 -13.33 -8.72
CA LYS A 19 3.69 -12.64 -8.96
C LYS A 19 3.90 -11.14 -8.88
N THR A 20 3.53 -10.46 -9.94
CA THR A 20 3.67 -9.03 -10.00
C THR A 20 2.42 -8.36 -9.44
N LYS A 21 2.63 -7.37 -8.59
CA LYS A 21 1.54 -6.57 -8.06
C LYS A 21 1.55 -5.21 -8.73
N PHE A 22 0.40 -4.59 -8.78
CA PHE A 22 0.27 -3.31 -9.47
C PHE A 22 -0.17 -2.23 -8.52
N CYS A 23 0.26 -1.00 -8.83
CA CYS A 23 -0.07 0.16 -8.03
C CYS A 23 -1.58 0.36 -7.99
N ALA A 24 -2.11 0.58 -6.80
CA ALA A 24 -3.54 0.78 -6.63
C ALA A 24 -3.99 2.12 -7.21
N SER A 25 -3.06 3.04 -7.44
CA SER A 25 -3.40 4.37 -7.87
C SER A 25 -3.24 4.58 -9.37
N CYS A 26 -2.10 4.14 -9.94
CA CYS A 26 -1.82 4.45 -11.33
C CYS A 26 -1.69 3.21 -12.22
N GLY A 27 -1.66 2.02 -11.64
CA GLY A 27 -1.61 0.79 -12.42
C GLY A 27 -0.22 0.35 -12.85
N ASN A 28 0.81 1.09 -12.52
CA ASN A 28 2.17 0.66 -12.80
C ASN A 28 2.57 -0.45 -11.84
N VAL A 29 3.70 -1.09 -12.12
CA VAL A 29 4.18 -2.15 -11.25
C VAL A 29 4.46 -1.57 -9.87
N ALA A 30 3.90 -2.21 -8.85
CA ALA A 30 4.07 -1.76 -7.48
C ALA A 30 5.40 -2.24 -6.93
N THR A 31 6.03 -1.38 -6.13
CA THR A 31 7.29 -1.71 -5.47
C THR A 31 7.22 -1.48 -3.97
N GLN A 32 6.15 -0.87 -3.48
CA GLN A 32 6.01 -0.50 -2.08
C GLN A 32 4.68 -0.99 -1.54
N GLU A 33 4.66 -1.29 -0.25
CA GLU A 33 3.42 -1.59 0.47
C GLU A 33 3.16 -0.48 1.47
N ALA A 34 1.96 0.06 1.45
CA ALA A 34 1.54 1.04 2.44
C ALA A 34 0.58 0.37 3.40
N LEU A 35 0.84 0.52 4.68
CA LEU A 35 0.01 -0.07 5.72
C LEU A 35 -0.84 1.00 6.36
N PHE A 36 -2.12 0.71 6.48
CA PHE A 36 -3.09 1.66 7.06
C PHE A 36 -3.83 1.00 8.19
N ASN A 37 -4.07 1.76 9.24
CA ASN A 37 -4.92 1.31 10.31
C ASN A 37 -6.35 1.77 10.01
N VAL A 38 -7.27 0.82 9.94
CA VAL A 38 -8.66 1.14 9.62
C VAL A 38 -9.58 0.93 10.83
N GLY A 39 -9.00 0.76 12.01
CA GLY A 39 -9.78 0.59 13.22
C GLY A 39 -10.04 -0.87 13.52
N GLY A 40 -10.44 -1.14 14.75
CA GLY A 40 -10.78 -2.48 15.16
C GLY A 40 -9.62 -3.47 15.11
N GLY A 41 -8.39 -2.99 15.14
CA GLY A 41 -7.23 -3.86 15.08
C GLY A 41 -6.95 -4.40 13.70
N VAL A 42 -7.58 -3.85 12.68
CA VAL A 42 -7.41 -4.32 11.31
C VAL A 42 -6.40 -3.44 10.58
N THR A 43 -5.51 -4.07 9.84
CA THR A 43 -4.54 -3.36 9.02
C THR A 43 -4.84 -3.61 7.55
N LEU A 44 -4.99 -2.53 6.81
CA LEU A 44 -5.18 -2.59 5.37
C LEU A 44 -3.84 -2.41 4.68
N ILE A 45 -3.56 -3.23 3.70
CA ILE A 45 -2.31 -3.14 2.94
C ILE A 45 -2.64 -2.80 1.51
N GLU A 46 -2.07 -1.70 1.02
CA GLU A 46 -2.22 -1.31 -0.37
C GLU A 46 -0.84 -1.22 -1.00
N ARG A 47 -0.78 -1.48 -2.28
CA ARG A 47 0.48 -1.50 -2.99
C ARG A 47 0.57 -0.33 -3.93
N TYR A 48 1.75 0.27 -3.98
CA TYR A 48 1.99 1.47 -4.78
C TYR A 48 3.33 1.39 -5.48
N CYS A 49 3.44 2.07 -6.61
CA CYS A 49 4.72 2.23 -7.27
C CYS A 49 5.54 3.29 -6.54
N ASP A 50 6.82 3.40 -6.90
CA ASP A 50 7.70 4.37 -6.25
C ASP A 50 7.13 5.78 -6.28
N THR A 51 6.62 6.17 -7.43
CA THR A 51 6.13 7.53 -7.59
C THR A 51 4.92 7.81 -6.71
N CYS A 52 3.95 6.89 -6.72
CA CYS A 52 2.76 7.09 -5.91
C CYS A 52 3.05 6.95 -4.44
N ALA A 53 3.99 6.08 -4.08
CA ALA A 53 4.35 5.90 -2.68
C ALA A 53 4.90 7.17 -2.06
N LYS A 54 5.55 8.00 -2.85
CA LYS A 54 6.10 9.25 -2.34
C LYS A 54 5.05 10.25 -1.94
N THR A 55 3.84 10.09 -2.44
CA THR A 55 2.76 11.03 -2.14
C THR A 55 1.85 10.53 -1.03
N ILE A 56 2.10 9.34 -0.52
CA ILE A 56 1.31 8.77 0.57
C ILE A 56 1.72 9.42 1.88
N LYS A 57 0.75 9.85 2.63
CA LYS A 57 1.00 10.42 3.94
C LYS A 57 0.13 9.78 4.99
#